data_8b90ea4c604d16efe2521dc1e7a38855
#
_entry.id   8b90ea4c604d16efe2521dc1e7a38855
#
_cell.length_a   1.000
_cell.length_b   1.000
_cell.length_c   1.000
_cell.angle_alpha   90.00
_cell.angle_beta   90.00
_cell.angle_gamma   90.00
#
_symmetry.space_group_name_H-M   'P 1'
#
loop_
_entity.id
_entity.type
_entity.pdbx_description
1 polymer ?
#
loop_
_entity_poly.entity_id
_entity_poly.type
_entity_poly.pdbx_seq_one_letter_code
_entity_poly.pdbx_strand_id
1 'polypeptide(L)'
;MRKQLLVSFLARKSMMKKNGMAPIYCRVRYDDTTTQFGTKIDVSYINWDSKRTRVIGNSKKAMNLQLETIRIEIIEKYEELTKANVVVTAKNIVDYYKNEMIIMNSIVNVFIEHNKNMKSLIGKEYSYGSFKNYKTTLKHLRSYIKETYSKKDVLLSKVDYHFISHFSLYILKETECNNNGMMKHMQRLKKIINFSLKNNYITNDPFTGFKISFKRTNRVYLTKEELLTISQVTLNKSLSKVRDVFLFSCYTGLSYVDLYNLKKENIKSGNDGLEW
;
A
#
# COMPACT_ATOMS: atom_id res chain seq x y z
N MET A 1 3.81 32.67 6.82
CA MET A 1 2.57 32.69 7.65
C MET A 1 2.60 31.55 8.64
N ARG A 2 2.23 31.77 9.91
CA ARG A 2 2.11 30.65 10.88
C ARG A 2 0.90 29.80 10.52
N LYS A 3 1.10 28.52 10.27
CA LYS A 3 0.02 27.54 10.06
C LYS A 3 -0.77 27.43 11.36
N GLN A 4 -2.04 27.82 11.35
CA GLN A 4 -2.88 27.84 12.55
C GLN A 4 -4.06 26.88 12.36
N LEU A 5 -4.24 25.98 13.34
CA LEU A 5 -5.43 25.12 13.42
C LEU A 5 -6.59 25.91 14.02
N LEU A 6 -7.74 25.91 13.34
CA LEU A 6 -8.98 26.49 13.83
C LEU A 6 -10.08 25.43 13.86
N VAL A 7 -10.65 25.20 15.03
CA VAL A 7 -11.80 24.29 15.25
C VAL A 7 -13.00 25.11 15.68
N SER A 8 -14.07 25.04 14.91
CA SER A 8 -15.32 25.76 15.17
C SER A 8 -16.54 24.88 14.97
N PHE A 9 -17.66 25.25 15.56
CA PHE A 9 -18.89 24.50 15.47
C PHE A 9 -19.98 25.34 14.79
N LEU A 10 -20.90 24.67 14.10
CA LEU A 10 -22.03 25.32 13.43
C LEU A 10 -23.28 24.43 13.49
N ALA A 11 -24.41 24.99 13.90
CA ALA A 11 -25.70 24.32 13.77
C ALA A 11 -26.24 24.52 12.35
N ARG A 12 -26.56 23.43 11.63
CA ARG A 12 -27.04 23.51 10.24
C ARG A 12 -28.56 23.65 10.20
N LYS A 13 -29.04 24.87 10.02
CA LYS A 13 -30.45 25.20 9.84
C LYS A 13 -31.08 24.44 8.67
N SER A 14 -30.36 24.27 7.55
CA SER A 14 -30.83 23.56 6.36
C SER A 14 -31.11 22.05 6.60
N MET A 15 -30.59 21.50 7.69
CA MET A 15 -30.79 20.10 8.07
C MET A 15 -31.64 19.97 9.36
N MET A 16 -32.41 21.01 9.70
CA MET A 16 -33.25 21.01 10.88
C MET A 16 -34.35 19.97 10.77
N LYS A 17 -34.49 19.16 11.81
CA LYS A 17 -35.51 18.12 11.93
C LYS A 17 -36.90 18.75 12.19
N LYS A 18 -37.97 18.00 11.94
CA LYS A 18 -39.34 18.46 12.17
C LYS A 18 -39.62 18.92 13.64
N ASN A 19 -38.82 18.45 14.57
CA ASN A 19 -38.90 18.81 15.99
C ASN A 19 -38.12 20.08 16.36
N GLY A 20 -37.63 20.86 15.39
CA GLY A 20 -36.87 22.09 15.64
C GLY A 20 -35.39 21.88 16.03
N MET A 21 -34.93 20.63 16.07
CA MET A 21 -33.54 20.28 16.39
C MET A 21 -32.67 20.36 15.14
N ALA A 22 -31.53 21.04 15.22
CA ALA A 22 -30.53 21.15 14.15
C ALA A 22 -29.25 20.38 14.54
N PRO A 23 -28.66 19.62 13.64
CA PRO A 23 -27.41 18.93 13.90
C PRO A 23 -26.25 19.92 13.96
N ILE A 24 -25.34 19.72 14.94
CA ILE A 24 -24.10 20.47 15.05
C ILE A 24 -23.01 19.80 14.24
N TYR A 25 -22.34 20.58 13.40
CA TYR A 25 -21.17 20.18 12.62
C TYR A 25 -19.91 20.80 13.21
N CYS A 26 -18.85 20.04 13.28
CA CYS A 26 -17.52 20.54 13.55
C CYS A 26 -16.85 20.94 12.23
N ARG A 27 -16.29 22.15 12.17
CA ARG A 27 -15.47 22.65 11.05
C ARG A 27 -14.04 22.77 11.53
N VAL A 28 -13.16 22.02 10.88
CA VAL A 28 -11.70 22.06 11.09
C VAL A 28 -11.08 22.79 9.90
N ARG A 29 -10.33 23.84 10.18
CA ARG A 29 -9.54 24.58 9.18
C ARG A 29 -8.07 24.52 9.58
N TYR A 30 -7.23 24.20 8.64
CA TYR A 30 -5.78 24.22 8.80
C TYR A 30 -5.14 24.71 7.50
N ASP A 31 -4.40 25.81 7.59
CA ASP A 31 -3.84 26.49 6.42
C ASP A 31 -4.96 26.77 5.38
N ASP A 32 -4.76 26.39 4.13
CA ASP A 32 -5.75 26.56 3.04
C ASP A 32 -6.79 25.45 2.95
N THR A 33 -6.72 24.45 3.84
CA THR A 33 -7.64 23.30 3.82
C THR A 33 -8.75 23.44 4.86
N THR A 34 -9.97 23.03 4.49
CA THR A 34 -11.13 23.01 5.39
C THR A 34 -11.91 21.72 5.23
N THR A 35 -12.29 21.11 6.35
CA THR A 35 -13.11 19.89 6.38
C THR A 35 -14.20 20.04 7.43
N GLN A 36 -15.36 19.39 7.23
CA GLN A 36 -16.49 19.43 8.15
C GLN A 36 -17.02 18.01 8.39
N PHE A 37 -17.49 17.74 9.61
CA PHE A 37 -18.16 16.48 9.95
C PHE A 37 -19.26 16.71 10.98
N GLY A 38 -20.26 15.83 11.01
CA GLY A 38 -21.34 15.86 11.99
C GLY A 38 -20.85 15.35 13.35
N THR A 39 -21.15 16.08 14.42
CA THR A 39 -20.76 15.71 15.80
C THR A 39 -21.70 14.67 16.44
N LYS A 40 -22.79 14.32 15.79
CA LYS A 40 -23.92 13.52 16.33
C LYS A 40 -24.66 14.20 17.49
N ILE A 41 -24.43 15.50 17.72
CA ILE A 41 -25.11 16.30 18.71
C ILE A 41 -26.15 17.16 17.98
N ASP A 42 -27.37 17.11 18.43
CA ASP A 42 -28.47 17.96 17.95
C ASP A 42 -28.78 19.04 18.99
N VAL A 43 -29.07 20.26 18.54
CA VAL A 43 -29.46 21.39 19.39
C VAL A 43 -30.72 22.04 18.89
N SER A 44 -31.60 22.49 19.79
CA SER A 44 -32.68 23.39 19.39
C SER A 44 -32.08 24.66 18.77
N TYR A 45 -32.46 24.97 17.52
CA TYR A 45 -31.83 26.06 16.78
C TYR A 45 -31.95 27.41 17.47
N ILE A 46 -33.01 27.64 18.26
CA ILE A 46 -33.23 28.85 19.09
C ILE A 46 -32.13 28.98 20.16
N ASN A 47 -31.62 27.83 20.66
CA ASN A 47 -30.58 27.79 21.69
C ASN A 47 -29.16 27.76 21.14
N TRP A 48 -28.95 28.11 19.86
CA TRP A 48 -27.64 28.18 19.23
C TRP A 48 -27.17 29.63 19.05
N ASP A 49 -26.05 29.96 19.68
CA ASP A 49 -25.37 31.27 19.45
C ASP A 49 -24.32 31.09 18.32
N SER A 50 -24.67 31.55 17.11
CA SER A 50 -23.82 31.44 15.94
C SER A 50 -22.56 32.33 16.03
N LYS A 51 -22.59 33.44 16.79
CA LYS A 51 -21.41 34.32 16.94
C LYS A 51 -20.37 33.69 17.86
N ARG A 52 -20.82 33.09 18.98
CA ARG A 52 -19.94 32.44 19.95
C ARG A 52 -19.74 30.96 19.68
N THR A 53 -20.40 30.40 18.64
CA THR A 53 -20.34 28.98 18.23
C THR A 53 -20.58 27.99 19.39
N ARG A 54 -21.61 28.28 20.22
CA ARG A 54 -21.94 27.52 21.43
C ARG A 54 -23.43 27.46 21.70
N VAL A 55 -23.80 26.51 22.53
CA VAL A 55 -25.18 26.34 23.00
C VAL A 55 -25.47 27.31 24.14
N ILE A 56 -26.64 27.93 24.11
CA ILE A 56 -27.23 28.76 25.17
C ILE A 56 -28.50 28.08 25.74
N GLY A 57 -29.01 28.54 26.87
CA GLY A 57 -30.20 27.95 27.51
C GLY A 57 -29.90 26.87 28.57
N ASN A 58 -30.90 26.09 28.93
CA ASN A 58 -30.86 25.18 30.11
C ASN A 58 -29.86 24.00 29.94
N SER A 59 -29.70 23.46 28.74
CA SER A 59 -28.78 22.31 28.45
C SER A 59 -27.36 22.74 28.10
N LYS A 60 -27.01 24.03 28.23
CA LYS A 60 -25.74 24.62 27.75
C LYS A 60 -24.49 23.96 28.33
N LYS A 61 -24.49 23.59 29.63
CA LYS A 61 -23.27 23.06 30.29
C LYS A 61 -22.83 21.72 29.68
N ALA A 62 -23.73 20.73 29.63
CA ALA A 62 -23.42 19.39 29.14
C ALA A 62 -23.05 19.39 27.65
N MET A 63 -23.84 20.09 26.81
CA MET A 63 -23.56 20.13 25.36
C MET A 63 -22.28 20.89 25.04
N ASN A 64 -22.02 22.02 25.68
CA ASN A 64 -20.80 22.77 25.48
C ASN A 64 -19.56 22.00 25.97
N LEU A 65 -19.67 21.20 27.06
CA LEU A 65 -18.61 20.30 27.50
C LEU A 65 -18.30 19.25 26.44
N GLN A 66 -19.33 18.63 25.84
CA GLN A 66 -19.13 17.66 24.74
C GLN A 66 -18.45 18.31 23.53
N LEU A 67 -18.84 19.53 23.14
CA LEU A 67 -18.21 20.26 22.04
C LEU A 67 -16.75 20.59 22.36
N GLU A 68 -16.44 20.96 23.59
CA GLU A 68 -15.07 21.25 24.02
C GLU A 68 -14.20 19.99 24.06
N THR A 69 -14.76 18.86 24.50
CA THR A 69 -14.07 17.54 24.42
C THR A 69 -13.67 17.22 22.98
N ILE A 70 -14.61 17.36 22.01
CA ILE A 70 -14.32 17.16 20.60
C ILE A 70 -13.21 18.11 20.12
N ARG A 71 -13.21 19.38 20.57
CA ARG A 71 -12.17 20.34 20.22
C ARG A 71 -10.80 19.91 20.74
N ILE A 72 -10.72 19.51 21.99
CA ILE A 72 -9.47 19.07 22.63
C ILE A 72 -8.93 17.81 21.92
N GLU A 73 -9.78 16.82 21.69
CA GLU A 73 -9.38 15.60 20.98
C GLU A 73 -8.82 15.89 19.57
N ILE A 74 -9.41 16.83 18.82
CA ILE A 74 -8.92 17.25 17.51
C ILE A 74 -7.55 17.94 17.62
N ILE A 75 -7.35 18.77 18.65
CA ILE A 75 -6.06 19.45 18.90
C ILE A 75 -4.99 18.42 19.26
N GLU A 76 -5.29 17.44 20.11
CA GLU A 76 -4.38 16.36 20.46
C GLU A 76 -3.97 15.54 19.21
N LYS A 77 -4.94 15.21 18.34
CA LYS A 77 -4.65 14.51 17.09
C LYS A 77 -3.80 15.33 16.13
N TYR A 78 -4.00 16.63 16.07
CA TYR A 78 -3.14 17.54 15.31
C TYR A 78 -1.70 17.55 15.85
N GLU A 79 -1.52 17.59 17.17
CA GLU A 79 -0.20 17.53 17.78
C GLU A 79 0.52 16.19 17.53
N GLU A 80 -0.21 15.07 17.63
CA GLU A 80 0.30 13.73 17.31
C GLU A 80 0.78 13.66 15.85
N LEU A 81 -0.02 14.15 14.89
CA LEU A 81 0.34 14.19 13.47
C LEU A 81 1.57 15.07 13.21
N THR A 82 1.65 16.21 13.88
CA THR A 82 2.79 17.15 13.76
C THR A 82 4.08 16.51 14.30
N LYS A 83 4.02 15.85 15.46
CA LYS A 83 5.15 15.12 16.05
C LYS A 83 5.58 13.91 15.19
N ALA A 84 4.64 13.32 14.45
CA ALA A 84 4.91 12.18 13.57
C ALA A 84 5.47 12.57 12.18
N ASN A 85 5.72 13.86 11.92
CA ASN A 85 6.15 14.41 10.61
C ASN A 85 5.27 13.97 9.43
N VAL A 86 3.97 13.82 9.67
CA VAL A 86 2.98 13.54 8.61
C VAL A 86 2.51 14.84 7.97
N VAL A 87 2.18 14.82 6.68
CA VAL A 87 1.56 15.98 6.04
C VAL A 87 0.25 16.31 6.72
N VAL A 88 0.19 17.48 7.37
CA VAL A 88 -0.99 17.93 8.10
C VAL A 88 -1.92 18.68 7.15
N THR A 89 -3.16 18.19 7.03
CA THR A 89 -4.28 18.86 6.35
C THR A 89 -5.52 18.77 7.24
N ALA A 90 -6.49 19.65 7.05
CA ALA A 90 -7.74 19.58 7.80
C ALA A 90 -8.44 18.20 7.66
N LYS A 91 -8.35 17.59 6.48
CA LYS A 91 -8.89 16.25 6.23
C LYS A 91 -8.15 15.19 7.04
N ASN A 92 -6.82 15.19 7.01
CA ASN A 92 -6.02 14.21 7.75
C ASN A 92 -6.24 14.29 9.26
N ILE A 93 -6.41 15.49 9.81
CA ILE A 93 -6.72 15.67 11.24
C ILE A 93 -8.08 15.03 11.57
N VAL A 94 -9.11 15.27 10.76
CA VAL A 94 -10.45 14.72 10.97
C VAL A 94 -10.49 13.21 10.79
N ASP A 95 -9.82 12.67 9.76
CA ASP A 95 -9.73 11.23 9.51
C ASP A 95 -8.99 10.52 10.66
N TYR A 96 -7.96 11.15 11.22
CA TYR A 96 -7.25 10.64 12.40
C TYR A 96 -8.11 10.69 13.67
N TYR A 97 -8.84 11.78 13.88
CA TYR A 97 -9.82 11.90 14.96
C TYR A 97 -10.89 10.79 14.90
N LYS A 98 -11.40 10.48 13.70
CA LYS A 98 -12.38 9.41 13.50
C LYS A 98 -11.80 8.00 13.50
N ASN A 99 -10.53 7.82 13.78
CA ASN A 99 -9.78 6.56 13.64
C ASN A 99 -9.76 5.99 12.20
N GLU A 100 -10.25 6.71 11.20
CA GLU A 100 -10.22 6.27 9.80
C GLU A 100 -8.81 6.34 9.22
N MET A 101 -7.96 7.23 9.74
CA MET A 101 -6.60 7.47 9.28
C MET A 101 -5.55 6.51 9.86
N ILE A 102 -5.81 5.93 11.05
CA ILE A 102 -4.92 4.91 11.64
C ILE A 102 -4.81 3.71 10.71
N ILE A 103 -5.86 3.41 9.96
CA ILE A 103 -5.89 2.31 8.99
C ILE A 103 -5.02 2.63 7.76
N MET A 104 -4.98 3.88 7.29
CA MET A 104 -4.24 4.26 6.07
C MET A 104 -2.75 4.58 6.29
N ASN A 105 -2.33 4.90 7.52
CA ASN A 105 -0.94 5.31 7.81
C ASN A 105 -0.06 4.19 8.35
N SER A 106 -0.50 2.95 8.32
CA SER A 106 0.32 1.81 8.67
C SER A 106 0.81 1.09 7.42
N ILE A 107 2.05 0.59 7.49
CA ILE A 107 2.72 0.01 6.31
C ILE A 107 2.03 -1.24 5.79
N VAL A 108 1.49 -2.08 6.69
CA VAL A 108 0.76 -3.31 6.30
C VAL A 108 -0.56 -2.96 5.61
N ASN A 109 -1.30 -1.97 6.12
CA ASN A 109 -2.59 -1.59 5.52
C ASN A 109 -2.42 -0.93 4.16
N VAL A 110 -1.42 -0.04 3.99
CA VAL A 110 -1.09 0.53 2.67
C VAL A 110 -0.67 -0.57 1.70
N PHE A 111 0.09 -1.55 2.16
CA PHE A 111 0.48 -2.68 1.34
C PHE A 111 -0.75 -3.54 0.93
N ILE A 112 -1.70 -3.75 1.83
CA ILE A 112 -2.96 -4.46 1.55
C ILE A 112 -3.77 -3.70 0.49
N GLU A 113 -3.92 -2.39 0.65
CA GLU A 113 -4.63 -1.53 -0.31
C GLU A 113 -3.99 -1.60 -1.69
N HIS A 114 -2.67 -1.44 -1.77
CA HIS A 114 -1.93 -1.60 -3.03
C HIS A 114 -2.18 -2.97 -3.66
N ASN A 115 -2.13 -4.04 -2.87
CA ASN A 115 -2.37 -5.40 -3.36
C ASN A 115 -3.83 -5.61 -3.82
N LYS A 116 -4.80 -4.96 -3.18
CA LYS A 116 -6.20 -4.96 -3.60
C LYS A 116 -6.36 -4.30 -4.97
N ASN A 117 -5.74 -3.14 -5.16
CA ASN A 117 -5.76 -2.42 -6.43
C ASN A 117 -5.04 -3.22 -7.52
N MET A 118 -3.87 -3.80 -7.21
CA MET A 118 -3.14 -4.67 -8.14
C MET A 118 -3.97 -5.89 -8.55
N LYS A 119 -4.71 -6.50 -7.61
CA LYS A 119 -5.57 -7.66 -7.88
C LYS A 119 -6.68 -7.34 -8.89
N SER A 120 -7.27 -6.14 -8.83
CA SER A 120 -8.33 -5.72 -9.77
C SER A 120 -7.83 -5.49 -11.20
N LEU A 121 -6.49 -5.36 -11.38
CA LEU A 121 -5.84 -5.13 -12.67
C LEU A 121 -5.11 -6.36 -13.22
N ILE A 122 -5.32 -7.55 -12.61
CA ILE A 122 -4.76 -8.80 -13.13
C ILE A 122 -5.36 -9.10 -14.52
N GLY A 123 -4.49 -9.47 -15.45
CA GLY A 123 -4.86 -9.71 -16.87
C GLY A 123 -4.88 -8.44 -17.72
N LYS A 124 -4.77 -7.24 -17.13
CA LYS A 124 -4.62 -5.96 -17.84
C LYS A 124 -3.20 -5.42 -17.69
N GLU A 125 -2.82 -5.00 -16.50
CA GLU A 125 -1.51 -4.40 -16.20
C GLU A 125 -0.56 -5.36 -15.46
N TYR A 126 -1.13 -6.33 -14.73
CA TYR A 126 -0.36 -7.23 -13.89
C TYR A 126 -0.64 -8.69 -14.18
N SER A 127 0.41 -9.52 -14.12
CA SER A 127 0.25 -10.97 -14.10
C SER A 127 -0.12 -11.47 -12.70
N TYR A 128 -0.81 -12.61 -12.64
CA TYR A 128 -1.09 -13.30 -11.37
C TYR A 128 0.20 -13.63 -10.61
N GLY A 129 1.28 -14.01 -11.32
CA GLY A 129 2.59 -14.27 -10.72
C GLY A 129 3.17 -13.04 -10.01
N SER A 130 3.04 -11.85 -10.60
CA SER A 130 3.44 -10.60 -9.97
C SER A 130 2.65 -10.35 -8.69
N PHE A 131 1.33 -10.51 -8.71
CA PHE A 131 0.48 -10.38 -7.53
C PHE A 131 0.87 -11.36 -6.40
N LYS A 132 1.12 -12.64 -6.73
CA LYS A 132 1.59 -13.66 -5.79
C LYS A 132 2.89 -13.22 -5.09
N ASN A 133 3.81 -12.64 -5.84
CA ASN A 133 5.08 -12.13 -5.31
C ASN A 133 4.90 -10.97 -4.30
N TYR A 134 3.96 -10.06 -4.55
CA TYR A 134 3.62 -8.98 -3.60
C TYR A 134 2.96 -9.54 -2.34
N LYS A 135 2.07 -10.53 -2.45
CA LYS A 135 1.50 -11.24 -1.29
C LYS A 135 2.59 -11.87 -0.42
N THR A 136 3.58 -12.52 -1.03
CA THR A 136 4.70 -13.13 -0.31
C THR A 136 5.52 -12.07 0.42
N THR A 137 5.81 -10.94 -0.23
CA THR A 137 6.52 -9.83 0.44
C THR A 137 5.74 -9.30 1.64
N LEU A 138 4.43 -9.12 1.51
CA LEU A 138 3.56 -8.71 2.61
C LEU A 138 3.56 -9.73 3.76
N LYS A 139 3.57 -11.05 3.45
CA LYS A 139 3.68 -12.11 4.46
C LYS A 139 4.96 -11.95 5.27
N HIS A 140 6.11 -11.82 4.61
CA HIS A 140 7.40 -11.62 5.30
C HIS A 140 7.43 -10.32 6.13
N LEU A 141 6.86 -9.23 5.61
CA LEU A 141 6.78 -7.97 6.35
C LEU A 141 5.96 -8.12 7.64
N ARG A 142 4.83 -8.83 7.59
CA ARG A 142 4.01 -9.11 8.77
C ARG A 142 4.72 -9.96 9.81
N SER A 143 5.43 -11.01 9.37
CA SER A 143 6.23 -11.85 10.27
C SER A 143 7.33 -11.01 10.94
N TYR A 144 8.07 -10.23 10.18
CA TYR A 144 9.09 -9.31 10.70
C TYR A 144 8.54 -8.35 11.76
N ILE A 145 7.41 -7.68 11.47
CA ILE A 145 6.79 -6.75 12.41
C ILE A 145 6.35 -7.47 13.69
N LYS A 146 5.77 -8.66 13.56
CA LYS A 146 5.32 -9.46 14.69
C LYS A 146 6.48 -9.87 15.58
N GLU A 147 7.57 -10.37 14.99
CA GLU A 147 8.73 -10.90 15.71
C GLU A 147 9.59 -9.79 16.32
N THR A 148 9.82 -8.71 15.57
CA THR A 148 10.71 -7.62 16.02
C THR A 148 10.02 -6.63 16.95
N TYR A 149 8.75 -6.32 16.71
CA TYR A 149 8.03 -5.26 17.43
C TYR A 149 6.88 -5.78 18.30
N SER A 150 6.57 -7.08 18.28
CA SER A 150 5.41 -7.68 18.96
C SER A 150 4.07 -7.00 18.62
N LYS A 151 3.95 -6.50 17.37
CA LYS A 151 2.80 -5.75 16.87
C LYS A 151 2.21 -6.41 15.63
N LYS A 152 0.97 -6.06 15.31
CA LYS A 152 0.31 -6.50 14.05
C LYS A 152 0.66 -5.60 12.87
N ASP A 153 1.03 -4.35 13.14
CA ASP A 153 1.35 -3.34 12.13
C ASP A 153 2.22 -2.22 12.73
N VAL A 154 2.86 -1.41 11.88
CA VAL A 154 3.71 -0.27 12.25
C VAL A 154 3.27 0.95 11.45
N LEU A 155 3.16 2.11 12.11
CA LEU A 155 2.87 3.37 11.44
C LEU A 155 3.96 3.70 10.41
N LEU A 156 3.57 4.18 9.24
CA LEU A 156 4.50 4.60 8.19
C LEU A 156 5.51 5.65 8.67
N SER A 157 5.12 6.54 9.60
CA SER A 157 6.00 7.52 10.23
C SER A 157 7.12 6.91 11.10
N LYS A 158 7.01 5.63 11.46
CA LYS A 158 8.02 4.85 12.20
C LYS A 158 8.85 3.94 11.29
N VAL A 159 8.57 3.96 9.98
CA VAL A 159 9.35 3.24 8.97
C VAL A 159 10.48 4.17 8.54
N ASP A 160 11.66 3.95 9.09
CA ASP A 160 12.88 4.68 8.81
C ASP A 160 13.92 3.79 8.10
N TYR A 161 15.12 4.32 7.87
CA TYR A 161 16.24 3.57 7.30
C TYR A 161 16.59 2.31 8.13
N HIS A 162 16.52 2.42 9.46
CA HIS A 162 16.80 1.30 10.36
C HIS A 162 15.78 0.17 10.15
N PHE A 163 14.48 0.51 10.05
CA PHE A 163 13.43 -0.46 9.73
C PHE A 163 13.71 -1.18 8.40
N ILE A 164 14.06 -0.43 7.33
CA ILE A 164 14.36 -0.97 6.00
C ILE A 164 15.57 -1.90 6.03
N SER A 165 16.65 -1.47 6.68
CA SER A 165 17.88 -2.25 6.82
C SER A 165 17.65 -3.55 7.60
N HIS A 166 16.96 -3.47 8.74
CA HIS A 166 16.66 -4.65 9.56
C HIS A 166 15.69 -5.62 8.88
N PHE A 167 14.71 -5.12 8.13
CA PHE A 167 13.85 -5.99 7.33
C PHE A 167 14.64 -6.76 6.26
N SER A 168 15.63 -6.13 5.62
CA SER A 168 16.50 -6.82 4.65
C SER A 168 17.32 -7.94 5.32
N LEU A 169 17.86 -7.69 6.50
CA LEU A 169 18.58 -8.70 7.29
C LEU A 169 17.66 -9.82 7.77
N TYR A 170 16.43 -9.49 8.17
CA TYR A 170 15.41 -10.48 8.55
C TYR A 170 15.12 -11.43 7.40
N ILE A 171 14.89 -10.93 6.17
CA ILE A 171 14.67 -11.76 4.99
C ILE A 171 15.83 -12.74 4.76
N LEU A 172 17.08 -12.28 4.90
CA LEU A 172 18.26 -13.13 4.69
C LEU A 172 18.43 -14.21 5.78
N LYS A 173 18.02 -13.92 7.03
CA LYS A 173 18.20 -14.84 8.14
C LYS A 173 17.06 -15.83 8.30
N GLU A 174 15.83 -15.35 8.18
CA GLU A 174 14.63 -16.12 8.53
C GLU A 174 13.94 -16.74 7.30
N THR A 175 14.50 -16.52 6.10
CA THR A 175 13.99 -17.16 4.88
C THR A 175 15.11 -17.78 4.06
N GLU A 176 14.77 -18.70 3.17
CA GLU A 176 15.76 -19.33 2.25
C GLU A 176 16.18 -18.40 1.09
N CYS A 177 15.91 -17.09 1.20
CA CYS A 177 16.23 -16.14 0.16
C CYS A 177 17.72 -15.84 0.12
N ASN A 178 18.33 -15.98 -1.06
CA ASN A 178 19.65 -15.41 -1.33
C ASN A 178 19.57 -13.87 -1.49
N ASN A 179 20.73 -13.22 -1.66
CA ASN A 179 20.79 -11.77 -1.85
C ASN A 179 19.83 -11.25 -2.93
N ASN A 180 19.74 -11.92 -4.08
CA ASN A 180 18.90 -11.45 -5.19
C ASN A 180 17.40 -11.62 -4.86
N GLY A 181 17.03 -12.69 -4.17
CA GLY A 181 15.67 -12.91 -3.66
C GLY A 181 15.27 -11.81 -2.67
N MET A 182 16.14 -11.53 -1.70
CA MET A 182 15.94 -10.47 -0.72
C MET A 182 15.80 -9.10 -1.41
N MET A 183 16.67 -8.76 -2.36
CA MET A 183 16.60 -7.50 -3.11
C MET A 183 15.28 -7.34 -3.90
N LYS A 184 14.70 -8.45 -4.41
CA LYS A 184 13.36 -8.44 -5.02
C LYS A 184 12.26 -8.08 -4.02
N HIS A 185 12.36 -8.52 -2.77
CA HIS A 185 11.43 -8.11 -1.71
C HIS A 185 11.60 -6.63 -1.39
N MET A 186 12.85 -6.14 -1.31
CA MET A 186 13.14 -4.72 -1.07
C MET A 186 12.64 -3.83 -2.21
N GLN A 187 12.75 -4.24 -3.47
CA GLN A 187 12.17 -3.51 -4.61
C GLN A 187 10.65 -3.37 -4.49
N ARG A 188 9.95 -4.44 -4.08
CA ARG A 188 8.50 -4.39 -3.89
C ARG A 188 8.12 -3.49 -2.73
N LEU A 189 8.83 -3.57 -1.60
CA LEU A 189 8.61 -2.68 -0.47
C LEU A 189 8.86 -1.22 -0.86
N LYS A 190 9.94 -0.93 -1.61
CA LYS A 190 10.21 0.42 -2.13
C LYS A 190 9.07 0.95 -3.01
N LYS A 191 8.42 0.09 -3.79
CA LYS A 191 7.24 0.50 -4.58
C LYS A 191 6.08 0.91 -3.68
N ILE A 192 5.86 0.24 -2.53
CA ILE A 192 4.84 0.61 -1.55
C ILE A 192 5.19 1.94 -0.87
N ILE A 193 6.45 2.15 -0.52
CA ILE A 193 6.92 3.43 0.04
C ILE A 193 6.74 4.57 -0.98
N ASN A 194 7.10 4.36 -2.25
CA ASN A 194 6.87 5.35 -3.31
C ASN A 194 5.37 5.65 -3.52
N PHE A 195 4.51 4.64 -3.39
CA PHE A 195 3.06 4.85 -3.41
C PHE A 195 2.62 5.70 -2.22
N SER A 196 3.18 5.47 -1.03
CA SER A 196 2.91 6.25 0.18
C SER A 196 3.37 7.71 0.06
N LEU A 197 4.54 7.94 -0.52
CA LEU A 197 5.07 9.29 -0.81
C LEU A 197 4.16 10.05 -1.80
N LYS A 198 3.78 9.40 -2.91
CA LYS A 198 2.90 10.00 -3.93
C LYS A 198 1.51 10.36 -3.39
N ASN A 199 1.00 9.61 -2.41
CA ASN A 199 -0.27 9.88 -1.75
C ASN A 199 -0.12 10.77 -0.51
N ASN A 200 1.06 11.32 -0.25
CA ASN A 200 1.35 12.17 0.89
C ASN A 200 1.06 11.51 2.26
N TYR A 201 1.19 10.17 2.36
CA TYR A 201 1.10 9.46 3.62
C TYR A 201 2.37 9.62 4.47
N ILE A 202 3.51 9.88 3.82
CA ILE A 202 4.81 10.22 4.43
C ILE A 202 5.49 11.32 3.62
N THR A 203 6.38 12.07 4.28
CA THR A 203 7.16 13.17 3.67
C THR A 203 8.56 12.76 3.28
N ASN A 204 9.17 11.82 4.03
CA ASN A 204 10.56 11.41 3.85
C ASN A 204 10.62 9.98 3.30
N ASP A 205 11.55 9.73 2.38
CA ASP A 205 11.79 8.38 1.84
C ASP A 205 12.72 7.60 2.80
N PRO A 206 12.23 6.54 3.48
CA PRO A 206 13.05 5.70 4.34
C PRO A 206 14.09 4.85 3.58
N PHE A 207 13.98 4.76 2.26
CA PHE A 207 15.00 4.12 1.42
C PHE A 207 16.18 5.04 1.07
N THR A 208 16.18 6.30 1.51
CA THR A 208 17.31 7.21 1.34
C THR A 208 18.58 6.56 1.92
N GLY A 209 19.59 6.36 1.07
CA GLY A 209 20.83 5.67 1.45
C GLY A 209 20.79 4.14 1.33
N PHE A 210 19.62 3.50 1.16
CA PHE A 210 19.55 2.05 0.96
C PHE A 210 19.78 1.67 -0.51
N LYS A 211 20.92 1.01 -0.79
CA LYS A 211 21.29 0.60 -2.15
C LYS A 211 20.72 -0.77 -2.49
N ILE A 212 19.82 -0.83 -3.47
CA ILE A 212 19.35 -2.10 -4.04
C ILE A 212 20.36 -2.58 -5.06
N SER A 213 21.10 -3.64 -4.72
CA SER A 213 22.18 -4.19 -5.55
C SER A 213 22.03 -5.69 -5.74
N PHE A 214 22.01 -6.13 -7.00
CA PHE A 214 21.93 -7.54 -7.37
C PHE A 214 23.31 -8.11 -7.60
N LYS A 215 23.56 -9.30 -7.08
CA LYS A 215 24.77 -10.06 -7.38
C LYS A 215 24.61 -10.73 -8.73
N ARG A 216 25.67 -10.67 -9.54
CA ARG A 216 25.73 -11.40 -10.82
C ARG A 216 25.67 -12.89 -10.54
N THR A 217 24.82 -13.60 -11.25
CA THR A 217 24.70 -15.06 -11.20
C THR A 217 25.36 -15.66 -12.43
N ASN A 218 26.30 -16.55 -12.23
CA ASN A 218 26.83 -17.35 -13.33
C ASN A 218 25.79 -18.43 -13.65
N ARG A 219 25.25 -18.41 -14.86
CA ARG A 219 24.35 -19.44 -15.34
C ARG A 219 25.16 -20.39 -16.22
N VAL A 220 25.02 -21.67 -15.91
CA VAL A 220 25.55 -22.74 -16.76
C VAL A 220 24.56 -22.97 -17.90
N TYR A 221 25.04 -23.23 -19.08
CA TYR A 221 24.27 -23.61 -20.27
C TYR A 221 24.74 -24.96 -20.78
N LEU A 222 23.88 -25.67 -21.47
CA LEU A 222 24.22 -26.95 -22.07
C LEU A 222 25.05 -26.73 -23.34
N THR A 223 26.09 -27.58 -23.51
CA THR A 223 26.87 -27.65 -24.75
C THR A 223 26.08 -28.38 -25.84
N LYS A 224 26.57 -28.34 -27.08
CA LYS A 224 25.96 -29.10 -28.19
C LYS A 224 26.03 -30.61 -27.96
N GLU A 225 27.14 -31.09 -27.40
CA GLU A 225 27.35 -32.52 -27.06
C GLU A 225 26.38 -32.99 -26.00
N GLU A 226 26.13 -32.16 -24.96
CA GLU A 226 25.15 -32.46 -23.93
C GLU A 226 23.71 -32.49 -24.47
N LEU A 227 23.35 -31.57 -25.39
CA LEU A 227 22.06 -31.57 -26.06
C LEU A 227 21.88 -32.83 -26.94
N LEU A 228 22.93 -33.24 -27.67
CA LEU A 228 22.93 -34.48 -28.45
C LEU A 228 22.74 -35.72 -27.55
N THR A 229 23.43 -35.75 -26.42
CA THR A 229 23.27 -36.83 -25.43
C THR A 229 21.82 -36.90 -24.94
N ILE A 230 21.23 -35.77 -24.56
CA ILE A 230 19.82 -35.68 -24.12
C ILE A 230 18.88 -36.21 -25.23
N SER A 231 19.14 -35.86 -26.51
CA SER A 231 18.31 -36.29 -27.63
C SER A 231 18.29 -37.79 -27.84
N GLN A 232 19.37 -38.50 -27.50
CA GLN A 232 19.56 -39.92 -27.71
C GLN A 232 19.12 -40.81 -26.54
N VAL A 233 18.83 -40.20 -25.36
CA VAL A 233 18.44 -40.98 -24.18
C VAL A 233 17.08 -41.66 -24.41
N THR A 234 17.01 -42.97 -24.13
CA THR A 234 15.76 -43.73 -24.14
C THR A 234 14.95 -43.39 -22.90
N LEU A 235 13.76 -42.84 -23.08
CA LEU A 235 12.86 -42.38 -22.03
C LEU A 235 11.48 -43.00 -22.19
N ASN A 236 10.72 -43.04 -21.10
CA ASN A 236 9.32 -43.41 -21.19
C ASN A 236 8.53 -42.34 -22.00
N LYS A 237 7.33 -42.72 -22.48
CA LYS A 237 6.49 -41.89 -23.38
C LYS A 237 6.21 -40.48 -22.85
N SER A 238 6.07 -40.33 -21.53
CA SER A 238 5.81 -39.02 -20.92
C SER A 238 7.03 -38.10 -20.93
N LEU A 239 8.20 -38.64 -20.49
CA LEU A 239 9.45 -37.91 -20.45
C LEU A 239 10.00 -37.63 -21.85
N SER A 240 9.76 -38.53 -22.83
CA SER A 240 10.13 -38.30 -24.24
C SER A 240 9.47 -37.01 -24.76
N LYS A 241 8.15 -36.81 -24.53
CA LYS A 241 7.47 -35.59 -24.92
C LYS A 241 8.07 -34.35 -24.28
N VAL A 242 8.41 -34.42 -22.99
CA VAL A 242 9.04 -33.30 -22.27
C VAL A 242 10.40 -32.95 -22.87
N ARG A 243 11.22 -34.03 -23.16
CA ARG A 243 12.52 -33.87 -23.83
C ARG A 243 12.37 -33.17 -25.19
N ASP A 244 11.41 -33.63 -26.01
CA ASP A 244 11.25 -33.09 -27.37
C ASP A 244 10.85 -31.63 -27.34
N VAL A 245 9.93 -31.21 -26.43
CA VAL A 245 9.56 -29.80 -26.20
C VAL A 245 10.77 -29.00 -25.71
N PHE A 246 11.58 -29.55 -24.81
CA PHE A 246 12.80 -28.90 -24.30
C PHE A 246 13.83 -28.70 -25.42
N LEU A 247 14.12 -29.72 -26.22
CA LEU A 247 15.04 -29.61 -27.34
C LEU A 247 14.55 -28.60 -28.38
N PHE A 248 13.27 -28.62 -28.71
CA PHE A 248 12.67 -27.64 -29.60
C PHE A 248 12.86 -26.21 -29.07
N SER A 249 12.68 -25.98 -27.75
CA SER A 249 12.96 -24.71 -27.10
C SER A 249 14.43 -24.29 -27.22
N CYS A 250 15.36 -25.24 -27.06
CA CYS A 250 16.80 -24.98 -27.17
C CYS A 250 17.19 -24.57 -28.59
N TYR A 251 16.64 -25.17 -29.63
CA TYR A 251 16.95 -24.89 -31.01
C TYR A 251 16.25 -23.64 -31.55
N THR A 252 15.05 -23.34 -31.12
CA THR A 252 14.28 -22.19 -31.59
C THR A 252 14.45 -20.94 -30.75
N GLY A 253 14.93 -21.08 -29.49
CA GLY A 253 14.99 -19.95 -28.54
C GLY A 253 13.62 -19.54 -27.98
N LEU A 254 12.54 -20.25 -28.31
CA LEU A 254 11.21 -19.95 -27.81
C LEU A 254 11.10 -20.24 -26.31
N SER A 255 10.42 -19.33 -25.58
CA SER A 255 10.12 -19.57 -24.18
C SER A 255 9.05 -20.66 -24.02
N TYR A 256 8.97 -21.26 -22.81
CA TYR A 256 7.91 -22.25 -22.51
C TYR A 256 6.49 -21.76 -22.81
N VAL A 257 6.20 -20.50 -22.53
CA VAL A 257 4.87 -19.89 -22.78
C VAL A 257 4.58 -19.77 -24.28
N ASP A 258 5.59 -19.38 -25.06
CA ASP A 258 5.47 -19.26 -26.51
C ASP A 258 5.25 -20.62 -27.14
N LEU A 259 6.00 -21.65 -26.69
CA LEU A 259 5.81 -23.03 -27.12
C LEU A 259 4.44 -23.58 -26.78
N TYR A 260 3.96 -23.32 -25.54
CA TYR A 260 2.64 -23.77 -25.10
C TYR A 260 1.51 -23.17 -25.95
N ASN A 261 1.68 -21.95 -26.45
CA ASN A 261 0.72 -21.24 -27.27
C ASN A 261 0.96 -21.41 -28.78
N LEU A 262 2.04 -22.09 -29.19
CA LEU A 262 2.40 -22.28 -30.59
C LEU A 262 1.35 -23.16 -31.30
N LYS A 263 0.85 -22.65 -32.41
CA LYS A 263 -0.13 -23.34 -33.27
C LYS A 263 0.46 -23.52 -34.67
N LYS A 264 -0.06 -24.49 -35.42
CA LYS A 264 0.35 -24.72 -36.81
C LYS A 264 0.23 -23.46 -37.68
N GLU A 265 -0.77 -22.63 -37.43
CA GLU A 265 -1.03 -21.35 -38.12
C GLU A 265 0.10 -20.31 -37.91
N ASN A 266 0.90 -20.48 -36.89
CA ASN A 266 2.04 -19.61 -36.60
C ASN A 266 3.29 -19.99 -37.40
N ILE A 267 3.32 -21.18 -38.00
CA ILE A 267 4.42 -21.64 -38.84
C ILE A 267 4.17 -21.13 -40.25
N LYS A 268 5.08 -20.36 -40.78
CA LYS A 268 5.00 -19.78 -42.12
C LYS A 268 6.18 -20.20 -42.94
N SER A 269 5.96 -20.54 -44.19
CA SER A 269 7.06 -20.78 -45.16
C SER A 269 7.69 -19.45 -45.56
N GLY A 270 8.99 -19.34 -45.39
CA GLY A 270 9.77 -18.19 -45.89
C GLY A 270 10.01 -18.23 -47.39
N ASN A 271 10.51 -17.13 -47.96
CA ASN A 271 10.89 -17.08 -49.39
C ASN A 271 12.06 -18.01 -49.75
N ASP A 272 12.77 -18.51 -48.75
CA ASP A 272 13.89 -19.47 -48.82
C ASP A 272 13.38 -20.93 -48.80
N GLY A 273 12.08 -21.16 -48.71
CA GLY A 273 11.45 -22.49 -48.61
C GLY A 273 11.57 -23.11 -47.25
N LEU A 274 12.09 -22.41 -46.22
CA LEU A 274 12.16 -22.86 -44.84
C LEU A 274 10.88 -22.47 -44.08
N GLU A 275 10.54 -23.28 -43.10
CA GLU A 275 9.43 -22.99 -42.18
C GLU A 275 9.95 -22.19 -40.98
N TRP A 276 9.25 -21.09 -40.69
CA TRP A 276 9.56 -20.17 -39.59
C TRP A 276 8.40 -20.04 -38.61
#